data_25710b7dbe6fd716070f08ff0d0d24eb
#
_entry.id   25710b7dbe6fd716070f08ff0d0d24eb
#
_cell.length_a   1.000
_cell.length_b   1.000
_cell.length_c   1.000
_cell.angle_alpha   90.00
_cell.angle_beta   90.00
_cell.angle_gamma   90.00
#
_symmetry.space_group_name_H-M   'P 1'
#
loop_
_entity.id
_entity.type
_entity.pdbx_description
1 polymer ?
#
loop_
_entity_poly.entity_id
_entity_poly.type
_entity_poly.pdbx_seq_one_letter_code
_entity_poly.pdbx_strand_id
1 'polypeptide(L)'
;MTQAAMTIVDRIARAQPALSRKQHKMAEYVLAHPFRVVTMTIEEFAAAAEVSVATASRFARALDLPSYPQFRVCLLYTSPSPRDQRGS
;
A
#
# COMPACT_ATOMS: atom_id res chain seq x y z
N MET A 1 3.25 22.64 0.39
CA MET A 1 3.28 22.05 0.61
C MET A 1 3.02 21.18 0.71
N THR A 2 2.97 20.93 0.75
CA THR A 2 2.73 20.18 1.02
C THR A 2 2.72 19.26 1.06
N GLN A 3 2.81 18.73 1.14
CA GLN A 3 2.81 17.80 1.31
C GLN A 3 2.65 17.12 1.93
N ALA A 4 2.46 17.39 1.94
CA ALA A 4 2.27 16.92 3.29
C ALA A 4 1.76 15.50 3.35
N ALA A 5 0.92 15.15 2.48
CA ALA A 5 0.39 13.79 2.45
C ALA A 5 1.47 12.82 2.02
N MET A 6 1.78 11.88 2.92
CA MET A 6 2.73 10.83 2.60
C MET A 6 2.04 9.79 1.73
N THR A 7 2.53 9.61 0.52
CA THR A 7 1.95 8.62 -0.40
C THR A 7 2.32 7.22 0.05
N ILE A 8 1.62 6.23 -0.53
CA ILE A 8 1.95 4.85 -0.23
C ILE A 8 3.37 4.51 -0.69
N VAL A 9 3.82 5.11 -1.78
CA VAL A 9 5.19 4.92 -2.26
C VAL A 9 6.18 5.42 -1.22
N ASP A 10 5.92 6.59 -0.65
CA ASP A 10 6.79 7.14 0.38
C ASP A 10 6.82 6.24 1.61
N ARG A 11 5.65 5.75 2.01
CA ARG A 11 5.57 4.86 3.17
C ARG A 11 6.36 3.58 2.95
N ILE A 12 6.23 3.01 1.77
CA ILE A 12 6.96 1.78 1.43
C ILE A 12 8.46 2.06 1.45
N ALA A 13 8.88 3.17 0.85
CA ALA A 13 10.29 3.50 0.80
C ALA A 13 10.88 3.66 2.20
N ARG A 14 10.14 4.29 3.10
CA ARG A 14 10.61 4.49 4.46
C ARG A 14 10.65 3.19 5.25
N ALA A 15 9.70 2.30 4.98
CA ALA A 15 9.60 1.05 5.72
C ALA A 15 10.53 -0.03 5.20
N GLN A 16 11.08 0.14 4.02
CA GLN A 16 11.87 -0.92 3.37
C GLN A 16 12.92 -1.57 4.26
N PRO A 17 13.73 -0.82 4.99
CA PRO A 17 14.76 -1.47 5.82
C PRO A 17 14.18 -2.38 6.90
N ALA A 18 12.94 -2.15 7.29
CA ALA A 18 12.29 -2.93 8.34
C ALA A 18 11.41 -4.05 7.80
N LEU A 19 11.21 -4.11 6.49
CA LEU A 19 10.31 -5.11 5.91
C LEU A 19 11.01 -6.47 5.82
N SER A 20 10.25 -7.52 6.12
CA SER A 20 10.72 -8.87 5.91
C SER A 20 10.72 -9.18 4.42
N ARG A 21 11.31 -10.32 4.05
CA ARG A 21 11.34 -10.74 2.65
C ARG A 21 9.93 -10.82 2.07
N LYS A 22 9.02 -11.43 2.82
CA LYS A 22 7.63 -11.55 2.35
C LYS A 22 6.97 -10.20 2.20
N GLN A 23 7.25 -9.30 3.12
CA GLN A 23 6.68 -7.95 3.06
C GLN A 23 7.27 -7.18 1.88
N HIS A 24 8.52 -7.42 1.54
CA HIS A 24 9.11 -6.83 0.33
C HIS A 24 8.37 -7.29 -0.92
N LYS A 25 8.01 -8.57 -0.98
CA LYS A 25 7.23 -9.07 -2.11
C LYS A 25 5.89 -8.36 -2.21
N MET A 26 5.24 -8.14 -1.07
CA MET A 26 3.99 -7.41 -1.04
C MET A 26 4.17 -5.98 -1.54
N ALA A 27 5.24 -5.33 -1.10
CA ALA A 27 5.54 -3.97 -1.53
C ALA A 27 5.74 -3.90 -3.04
N GLU A 28 6.48 -4.84 -3.59
CA GLU A 28 6.70 -4.90 -5.03
C GLU A 28 5.38 -5.08 -5.78
N TYR A 29 4.53 -5.95 -5.26
CA TYR A 29 3.23 -6.18 -5.90
C TYR A 29 2.38 -4.91 -5.89
N VAL A 30 2.37 -4.21 -4.76
CA VAL A 30 1.62 -2.96 -4.66
C VAL A 30 2.12 -1.94 -5.66
N LEU A 31 3.44 -1.79 -5.76
CA LEU A 31 4.01 -0.80 -6.66
C LEU A 31 3.76 -1.15 -8.13
N ALA A 32 3.69 -2.43 -8.44
CA ALA A 32 3.46 -2.88 -9.80
C ALA A 32 1.98 -2.82 -10.19
N HIS A 33 1.08 -3.02 -9.22
CA HIS A 33 -0.35 -3.13 -9.51
C HIS A 33 -1.20 -2.36 -8.51
N PRO A 34 -0.99 -1.04 -8.37
CA PRO A 34 -1.69 -0.27 -7.34
C PRO A 34 -3.21 -0.31 -7.49
N PHE A 35 -3.71 -0.21 -8.70
CA PHE A 35 -5.15 -0.19 -8.92
C PHE A 35 -5.79 -1.53 -8.61
N ARG A 36 -5.06 -2.60 -8.87
CA ARG A 36 -5.57 -3.94 -8.58
C ARG A 36 -5.68 -4.15 -7.08
N VAL A 37 -4.66 -3.73 -6.34
CA VAL A 37 -4.64 -3.92 -4.89
C VAL A 37 -5.76 -3.13 -4.22
N VAL A 38 -6.07 -1.95 -4.73
CA VAL A 38 -7.15 -1.13 -4.18
C VAL A 38 -8.49 -1.88 -4.16
N THR A 39 -8.71 -2.76 -5.13
CA THR A 39 -9.97 -3.49 -5.23
C THR A 39 -9.94 -4.85 -4.56
N MET A 40 -8.81 -5.22 -3.97
CA MET A 40 -8.66 -6.54 -3.35
C MET A 40 -9.03 -6.52 -1.87
N THR A 41 -9.62 -7.62 -1.41
CA THR A 41 -9.73 -7.86 0.03
C THR A 41 -8.34 -8.24 0.54
N ILE A 42 -8.20 -8.25 1.88
CA ILE A 42 -6.92 -8.65 2.46
C ILE A 42 -6.58 -10.10 2.10
N GLU A 43 -7.60 -10.95 2.01
CA GLU A 43 -7.38 -12.35 1.61
C GLU A 43 -6.88 -12.44 0.17
N GLU A 44 -7.49 -11.67 -0.71
CA GLU A 44 -7.07 -11.65 -2.11
C GLU A 44 -5.66 -11.13 -2.27
N PHE A 45 -5.35 -10.07 -1.56
CA PHE A 45 -4.01 -9.48 -1.61
C PHE A 45 -2.98 -10.47 -1.07
N ALA A 46 -3.27 -11.10 0.05
CA ALA A 46 -2.35 -12.08 0.62
C ALA A 46 -2.11 -13.23 -0.34
N ALA A 47 -3.17 -13.73 -0.97
CA ALA A 47 -3.04 -14.81 -1.94
C ALA A 47 -2.22 -14.39 -3.15
N ALA A 48 -2.45 -13.18 -3.64
CA ALA A 48 -1.72 -12.68 -4.81
C ALA A 48 -0.23 -12.52 -4.51
N ALA A 49 0.11 -12.11 -3.29
CA ALA A 49 1.49 -11.95 -2.87
C ALA A 49 2.08 -13.24 -2.30
N GLU A 50 1.27 -14.30 -2.22
CA GLU A 50 1.70 -15.61 -1.73
C GLU A 50 2.15 -15.55 -0.28
N VAL A 51 1.39 -14.85 0.54
CA VAL A 51 1.66 -14.74 1.97
C VAL A 51 0.37 -15.01 2.75
N SER A 52 0.50 -15.13 4.08
CA SER A 52 -0.68 -15.31 4.91
C SER A 52 -1.39 -13.98 5.13
N VAL A 53 -2.66 -14.06 5.55
CA VAL A 53 -3.42 -12.86 5.90
C VAL A 53 -2.75 -12.12 7.05
N ALA A 54 -2.19 -12.86 7.99
CA ALA A 54 -1.46 -12.24 9.10
C ALA A 54 -0.29 -11.40 8.60
N THR A 55 0.43 -11.91 7.60
CA THR A 55 1.55 -11.18 7.03
C THR A 55 1.06 -9.91 6.33
N ALA A 56 -0.07 -10.00 5.64
CA ALA A 56 -0.66 -8.83 4.97
C ALA A 56 -1.05 -7.76 5.99
N SER A 57 -1.64 -8.19 7.10
CA SER A 57 -2.01 -7.27 8.17
C SER A 57 -0.77 -6.58 8.75
N ARG A 58 0.29 -7.35 8.97
CA ARG A 58 1.54 -6.79 9.49
C ARG A 58 2.19 -5.85 8.49
N PHE A 59 2.02 -6.12 7.20
CA PHE A 59 2.56 -5.23 6.18
C PHE A 59 1.93 -3.85 6.29
N ALA A 60 0.60 -3.79 6.45
CA ALA A 60 -0.08 -2.50 6.61
C ALA A 60 0.47 -1.76 7.83
N ARG A 61 0.67 -2.47 8.93
CA ARG A 61 1.21 -1.85 10.14
C ARG A 61 2.64 -1.40 9.96
N ALA A 62 3.42 -2.14 9.20
CA ALA A 62 4.80 -1.75 8.93
C ALA A 62 4.86 -0.44 8.16
N LEU A 63 3.79 -0.11 7.44
CA LEU A 63 3.68 1.16 6.74
C LEU A 63 3.06 2.26 7.60
N ASP A 64 2.97 2.04 8.91
CA ASP A 64 2.39 3.01 9.84
C ASP A 64 0.90 3.20 9.65
N LEU A 65 0.21 2.17 9.19
CA LEU A 65 -1.22 2.22 8.99
C LEU A 65 -1.89 1.26 9.96
N PRO A 66 -3.00 1.68 10.60
CA PRO A 66 -3.59 0.86 11.65
C PRO A 66 -4.22 -0.43 11.16
N SER A 67 -4.63 -0.48 9.90
CA SER A 67 -5.30 -1.68 9.40
C SER A 67 -5.25 -1.70 7.88
N TYR A 68 -5.64 -2.84 7.32
CA TYR A 68 -5.69 -2.99 5.87
C TYR A 68 -6.67 -2.00 5.20
N PRO A 69 -7.86 -1.76 5.74
CA PRO A 69 -8.73 -0.75 5.12
C PRO A 69 -8.07 0.62 5.03
N GLN A 70 -7.29 1.01 6.04
CA GLN A 70 -6.57 2.28 5.97
C GLN A 70 -5.47 2.23 4.91
N PHE A 71 -4.84 1.09 4.74
CA PHE A 71 -3.86 0.90 3.69
C PHE A 71 -4.51 1.11 2.31
N ARG A 72 -5.70 0.54 2.11
CA ARG A 72 -6.41 0.70 0.84
C ARG A 72 -6.79 2.15 0.60
N VAL A 73 -7.26 2.84 1.64
CA VAL A 73 -7.60 4.26 1.51
C VAL A 73 -6.37 5.06 1.13
N CYS A 74 -5.26 4.80 1.80
CA CYS A 74 -4.01 5.49 1.50
C CYS A 74 -3.58 5.24 0.06
N LEU A 75 -3.70 4.00 -0.38
CA LEU A 75 -3.33 3.62 -1.73
C LEU A 75 -4.23 4.31 -2.75
N LEU A 76 -5.52 4.39 -2.45
CA LEU A 76 -6.47 5.05 -3.34
C LEU A 76 -6.12 6.53 -3.54
N TYR A 77 -5.78 7.20 -2.45
CA TYR A 77 -5.41 8.62 -2.55
C TYR A 77 -4.07 8.83 -3.19
N THR A 78 -3.24 7.80 -3.23
CA THR A 78 -1.94 7.88 -3.87
C THR A 78 -2.03 7.68 -5.37
N SER A 79 -3.11 7.08 -5.84
CA SER A 79 -3.28 6.83 -7.26
C SER A 79 -3.02 8.09 -8.07
N PRO A 80 -2.24 8.01 -9.11
CA PRO A 80 -1.95 9.16 -9.95
C PRO A 80 -3.19 9.54 -10.74
N SER A 81 -4.10 10.10 -10.07
CA SER A 81 -5.30 10.57 -10.67
C SER A 81 -4.99 11.93 -11.24
N PRO A 82 -5.31 12.15 -12.34
CA PRO A 82 -5.04 13.46 -12.94
C PRO A 82 -5.94 14.55 -12.36
N ARG A 83 -6.05 14.19 -11.85
CA ARG A 83 -6.63 15.03 -11.53
C ARG A 83 -6.66 15.92 -11.29
N ASP A 84 -6.45 15.72 -11.17
CA ASP A 84 -6.56 16.38 -10.79
C ASP A 84 -6.68 17.25 -10.92
N GLN A 85 -6.82 17.19 -11.12
CA GLN A 85 -7.11 17.94 -11.12
C GLN A 85 -7.62 18.73 -11.00
N ARG A 86 -7.90 18.74 -10.89
CA ARG A 86 -8.55 19.52 -10.67
C ARG A 86 -8.68 20.30 -10.62
N GLY A 87 -8.54 20.30 -10.77
CA GLY A 87 -8.76 20.91 -10.54
C GLY A 87 -8.84 21.38 -10.68
N SER A 88 -8.89 21.20 -10.63
CA SER A 88 -9.13 21.59 -10.64
C SER A 88 -9.20 21.92 -10.77
#